data_3e4cd68c52929bb3ccf3a33d23e4625f
#
_entry.id   3e4cd68c52929bb3ccf3a33d23e4625f
#
_cell.length_a   1.000
_cell.length_b   1.000
_cell.length_c   1.000
_cell.angle_alpha   90.00
_cell.angle_beta   90.00
_cell.angle_gamma   90.00
#
_symmetry.space_group_name_H-M   'P 1'
#
loop_
_entity.id
_entity.type
_entity.pdbx_description
1 polymer ?
#
loop_
_entity_poly.entity_id
_entity_poly.type
_entity_poly.pdbx_seq_one_letter_code
_entity_poly.pdbx_strand_id
1 'polypeptide(L)'
;MPSLFERLKSGTERQHREIEALIDPLKNFRSLDAYKAHVLRSWRFYLPLEDCLAAFDWSAAGIDFVPRRKAHLIERDLRALNIHQPGLEEAQPLARQNLDFALGCMYVLEGATLGGRVISRHLATLGIGPENGGLFFHGYGAKTGEMWRTFQLSATGYCVTEDQIGEAVSGAKSTFERFSESMLA
;
A
#
# COMPACT_ATOMS: atom_id res chain seq x y z
N MET A 1 7.78 -3.67 26.87
CA MET A 1 8.21 -2.83 25.71
C MET A 1 7.06 -2.72 24.73
N PRO A 2 6.90 -1.62 24.01
CA PRO A 2 5.86 -1.51 22.98
C PRO A 2 6.11 -2.54 21.86
N SER A 3 5.03 -3.13 21.33
CA SER A 3 5.08 -4.10 20.25
C SER A 3 5.57 -3.47 18.92
N LEU A 4 6.00 -4.32 17.95
CA LEU A 4 6.35 -3.86 16.60
C LEU A 4 5.28 -2.90 16.03
N PHE A 5 4.00 -3.28 16.11
CA PHE A 5 2.92 -2.50 15.50
C PHE A 5 2.59 -1.21 16.27
N GLU A 6 2.80 -1.16 17.57
CA GLU A 6 2.74 0.10 18.34
C GLU A 6 3.88 1.04 17.94
N ARG A 7 5.09 0.51 17.72
CA ARG A 7 6.24 1.29 17.23
C ARG A 7 6.06 1.77 15.79
N LEU A 8 5.58 0.93 14.89
CA LEU A 8 5.22 1.31 13.52
C LEU A 8 4.18 2.42 13.52
N LYS A 9 3.08 2.23 14.25
CA LYS A 9 1.99 3.22 14.34
C LYS A 9 2.48 4.56 14.90
N SER A 10 3.15 4.56 16.05
CA SER A 10 3.65 5.80 16.66
C SER A 10 4.75 6.47 15.83
N GLY A 11 5.63 5.66 15.23
CA GLY A 11 6.72 6.16 14.40
C GLY A 11 6.28 6.77 13.06
N THR A 12 5.08 6.45 12.57
CA THR A 12 4.54 6.92 11.28
C THR A 12 3.26 7.74 11.43
N GLU A 13 2.89 8.14 12.65
CA GLU A 13 1.62 8.84 12.90
C GLU A 13 1.48 10.14 12.11
N ARG A 14 2.55 10.91 11.98
CA ARG A 14 2.57 12.15 11.19
C ARG A 14 2.31 11.87 9.72
N GLN A 15 3.06 10.95 9.12
CA GLN A 15 2.93 10.57 7.71
C GLN A 15 1.54 10.00 7.42
N HIS A 16 1.01 9.18 8.32
CA HIS A 16 -0.33 8.61 8.17
C HIS A 16 -1.41 9.69 8.10
N ARG A 17 -1.35 10.70 8.98
CA ARG A 17 -2.30 11.83 8.95
C ARG A 17 -2.16 12.67 7.66
N GLU A 18 -0.94 12.91 7.22
CA GLU A 18 -0.67 13.64 5.96
C GLU A 18 -1.28 12.90 4.76
N ILE A 19 -1.12 11.58 4.69
CA ILE A 19 -1.72 10.74 3.63
C ILE A 19 -3.25 10.72 3.71
N GLU A 20 -3.84 10.57 4.88
CA GLU A 20 -5.30 10.61 5.03
C GLU A 20 -5.89 11.94 4.53
N ALA A 21 -5.21 13.06 4.80
CA ALA A 21 -5.62 14.35 4.29
C ALA A 21 -5.46 14.47 2.76
N LEU A 22 -4.40 13.86 2.20
CA LEU A 22 -4.09 13.87 0.77
C LEU A 22 -5.06 13.01 -0.04
N ILE A 23 -5.51 11.88 0.49
CA ILE A 23 -6.41 10.94 -0.20
C ILE A 23 -7.85 10.95 0.36
N ASP A 24 -8.29 12.07 0.96
CA ASP A 24 -9.67 12.21 1.43
C ASP A 24 -10.65 12.03 0.25
N PRO A 25 -11.43 10.93 0.21
CA PRO A 25 -12.27 10.63 -0.94
C PRO A 25 -13.37 11.68 -1.17
N LEU A 26 -13.85 12.32 -0.11
CA LEU A 26 -14.87 13.38 -0.22
C LEU A 26 -14.32 14.64 -0.87
N LYS A 27 -13.01 14.87 -0.78
CA LYS A 27 -12.35 16.03 -1.41
C LYS A 27 -11.76 15.67 -2.77
N ASN A 28 -11.14 14.51 -2.90
CA ASN A 28 -10.28 14.16 -4.03
C ASN A 28 -10.98 13.32 -5.09
N PHE A 29 -12.08 12.60 -4.77
CA PHE A 29 -12.81 11.79 -5.75
C PHE A 29 -14.19 12.40 -6.07
N ARG A 30 -14.21 13.72 -6.36
CA ARG A 30 -15.44 14.43 -6.71
C ARG A 30 -15.90 14.18 -8.15
N SER A 31 -15.03 13.63 -8.99
CA SER A 31 -15.28 13.31 -10.38
C SER A 31 -14.58 12.04 -10.78
N LEU A 32 -15.06 11.40 -11.85
CA LEU A 32 -14.42 10.25 -12.46
C LEU A 32 -12.99 10.56 -12.91
N ASP A 33 -12.73 11.76 -13.43
CA ASP A 33 -11.40 12.15 -13.91
C ASP A 33 -10.41 12.30 -12.74
N ALA A 34 -10.83 12.87 -11.61
CA ALA A 34 -10.00 12.95 -10.41
C ALA A 34 -9.67 11.54 -9.87
N TYR A 35 -10.64 10.64 -9.87
CA TYR A 35 -10.43 9.24 -9.51
C TYR A 35 -9.47 8.54 -10.47
N LYS A 36 -9.65 8.70 -11.78
CA LYS A 36 -8.75 8.14 -12.82
C LYS A 36 -7.30 8.58 -12.61
N ALA A 37 -7.09 9.87 -12.34
CA ALA A 37 -5.76 10.41 -12.05
C ALA A 37 -5.14 9.74 -10.80
N HIS A 38 -5.94 9.54 -9.74
CA HIS A 38 -5.48 8.86 -8.54
C HIS A 38 -5.10 7.39 -8.80
N VAL A 39 -5.91 6.64 -9.55
CA VAL A 39 -5.61 5.24 -9.90
C VAL A 39 -4.30 5.15 -10.69
N LEU A 40 -4.06 6.07 -11.65
CA LEU A 40 -2.83 6.10 -12.42
C LEU A 40 -1.59 6.40 -11.54
N ARG A 41 -1.69 7.36 -10.61
CA ARG A 41 -0.62 7.67 -9.65
C ARG A 41 -0.37 6.48 -8.72
N SER A 42 -1.42 5.82 -8.24
CA SER A 42 -1.28 4.61 -7.43
C SER A 42 -0.54 3.51 -8.18
N TRP A 43 -0.82 3.29 -9.46
CA TRP A 43 -0.13 2.31 -10.28
C TRP A 43 1.37 2.63 -10.42
N ARG A 44 1.71 3.89 -10.68
CA ARG A 44 3.12 4.36 -10.77
C ARG A 44 3.90 4.18 -9.47
N PHE A 45 3.21 4.19 -8.34
CA PHE A 45 3.81 3.92 -7.03
C PHE A 45 3.90 2.42 -6.72
N TYR A 46 2.77 1.69 -6.86
CA TYR A 46 2.68 0.29 -6.42
C TYR A 46 3.53 -0.65 -7.25
N LEU A 47 3.52 -0.54 -8.58
CA LEU A 47 4.19 -1.51 -9.43
C LEU A 47 5.71 -1.53 -9.20
N PRO A 48 6.45 -0.40 -9.27
CA PRO A 48 7.90 -0.44 -9.05
C PRO A 48 8.25 -0.83 -7.60
N LEU A 49 7.45 -0.43 -6.62
CA LEU A 49 7.69 -0.83 -5.22
C LEU A 49 7.50 -2.33 -5.03
N GLU A 50 6.42 -2.91 -5.54
CA GLU A 50 6.17 -4.35 -5.44
C GLU A 50 7.21 -5.18 -6.21
N ASP A 51 7.74 -4.69 -7.30
CA ASP A 51 8.82 -5.36 -8.03
C ASP A 51 10.13 -5.37 -7.21
N CYS A 52 10.45 -4.27 -6.51
CA CYS A 52 11.54 -4.26 -5.55
C CYS A 52 11.29 -5.23 -4.38
N LEU A 53 10.07 -5.27 -3.85
CA LEU A 53 9.70 -6.15 -2.73
C LEU A 53 9.70 -7.64 -3.14
N ALA A 54 9.43 -7.96 -4.39
CA ALA A 54 9.46 -9.34 -4.90
C ALA A 54 10.86 -9.97 -4.89
N ALA A 55 11.92 -9.17 -4.77
CA ALA A 55 13.30 -9.66 -4.71
C ALA A 55 13.70 -10.24 -3.34
N PHE A 56 12.90 -10.04 -2.28
CA PHE A 56 13.21 -10.53 -0.94
C PHE A 56 12.70 -11.94 -0.70
N ASP A 57 13.44 -12.69 0.13
CA ASP A 57 12.96 -13.98 0.64
C ASP A 57 11.97 -13.79 1.79
N TRP A 58 10.71 -13.64 1.45
CA TRP A 58 9.61 -13.48 2.39
C TRP A 58 9.32 -14.72 3.23
N SER A 59 9.81 -15.89 2.82
CA SER A 59 9.64 -17.14 3.57
C SER A 59 10.34 -17.09 4.93
N ALA A 60 11.44 -16.33 5.04
CA ALA A 60 12.14 -16.10 6.30
C ALA A 60 11.25 -15.44 7.37
N ALA A 61 10.30 -14.61 6.96
CA ALA A 61 9.29 -14.01 7.84
C ALA A 61 7.96 -14.80 7.87
N GLY A 62 7.88 -15.95 7.21
CA GLY A 62 6.64 -16.74 7.11
C GLY A 62 5.52 -16.02 6.35
N ILE A 63 5.87 -15.17 5.38
CA ILE A 63 4.94 -14.40 4.56
C ILE A 63 4.88 -14.97 3.15
N ASP A 64 3.67 -15.28 2.66
CA ASP A 64 3.43 -15.46 1.24
C ASP A 64 3.17 -14.09 0.60
N PHE A 65 4.16 -13.60 -0.15
CA PHE A 65 4.13 -12.26 -0.75
C PHE A 65 3.22 -12.19 -1.99
N VAL A 66 3.16 -13.26 -2.78
CA VAL A 66 2.47 -13.26 -4.09
C VAL A 66 1.00 -12.82 -3.98
N PRO A 67 0.16 -13.38 -3.09
CA PRO A 67 -1.23 -12.98 -2.96
C PRO A 67 -1.39 -11.58 -2.32
N ARG A 68 -0.31 -10.95 -1.86
CA ARG A 68 -0.32 -9.61 -1.25
C ARG A 68 -0.04 -8.49 -2.24
N ARG A 69 0.39 -8.82 -3.44
CA ARG A 69 0.59 -7.84 -4.52
C ARG A 69 -0.76 -7.24 -4.95
N LYS A 70 -0.75 -5.95 -5.25
CA LYS A 70 -1.94 -5.15 -5.59
C LYS A 70 -1.82 -4.45 -6.95
N ALA A 71 -0.59 -4.32 -7.48
CA ALA A 71 -0.36 -3.65 -8.77
C ALA A 71 -1.23 -4.25 -9.89
N HIS A 72 -1.39 -5.58 -9.92
CA HIS A 72 -2.26 -6.25 -10.89
C HIS A 72 -3.75 -5.91 -10.77
N LEU A 73 -4.21 -5.54 -9.55
CA LEU A 73 -5.57 -5.06 -9.33
C LEU A 73 -5.74 -3.65 -9.92
N ILE A 74 -4.73 -2.79 -9.70
CA ILE A 74 -4.70 -1.43 -10.27
C ILE A 74 -4.66 -1.50 -11.80
N GLU A 75 -3.89 -2.42 -12.38
CA GLU A 75 -3.86 -2.63 -13.84
C GLU A 75 -5.22 -3.02 -14.42
N ARG A 76 -5.98 -3.84 -13.69
CA ARG A 76 -7.36 -4.17 -14.08
C ARG A 76 -8.26 -2.95 -14.02
N ASP A 77 -8.13 -2.11 -12.99
CA ASP A 77 -8.88 -0.87 -12.86
C ASP A 77 -8.54 0.12 -13.97
N LEU A 78 -7.25 0.28 -14.30
CA LEU A 78 -6.81 1.13 -15.43
C LEU A 78 -7.47 0.70 -16.75
N ARG A 79 -7.51 -0.60 -17.03
CA ARG A 79 -8.17 -1.14 -18.23
C ARG A 79 -9.68 -0.87 -18.20
N ALA A 80 -10.36 -1.14 -17.08
CA ALA A 80 -11.79 -0.92 -16.93
C ALA A 80 -12.19 0.56 -17.07
N LEU A 81 -11.31 1.46 -16.64
CA LEU A 81 -11.48 2.92 -16.72
C LEU A 81 -11.01 3.51 -18.07
N ASN A 82 -10.54 2.69 -19.02
CA ASN A 82 -9.95 3.11 -20.30
C ASN A 82 -8.79 4.11 -20.12
N ILE A 83 -7.91 3.86 -19.16
CA ILE A 83 -6.72 4.67 -18.92
C ILE A 83 -5.53 4.00 -19.61
N HIS A 84 -4.86 4.76 -20.48
CA HIS A 84 -3.61 4.31 -21.11
C HIS A 84 -2.49 4.27 -20.07
N GLN A 85 -1.78 3.14 -20.00
CA GLN A 85 -0.61 3.00 -19.14
C GLN A 85 0.61 3.57 -19.88
N PRO A 86 1.18 4.71 -19.43
CA PRO A 86 2.43 5.20 -19.99
C PRO A 86 3.57 4.25 -19.59
N GLY A 87 4.67 4.29 -20.30
CA GLY A 87 5.89 3.62 -19.88
C GLY A 87 6.28 4.06 -18.46
N LEU A 88 6.68 3.13 -17.62
CA LEU A 88 7.25 3.46 -16.32
C LEU A 88 8.71 3.85 -16.47
N GLU A 89 9.13 4.81 -15.67
CA GLU A 89 10.55 5.00 -15.40
C GLU A 89 11.10 3.77 -14.65
N GLU A 90 12.40 3.55 -14.75
CA GLU A 90 13.07 2.44 -14.07
C GLU A 90 12.78 2.47 -12.56
N ALA A 91 12.45 1.33 -11.98
CA ALA A 91 12.11 1.24 -10.57
C ALA A 91 13.29 1.72 -9.70
N GLN A 92 13.08 2.74 -8.90
CA GLN A 92 14.09 3.17 -7.93
C GLN A 92 14.24 2.11 -6.82
N PRO A 93 15.46 1.65 -6.54
CA PRO A 93 15.69 0.66 -5.50
C PRO A 93 15.23 1.17 -4.14
N LEU A 94 14.94 0.24 -3.22
CA LEU A 94 14.69 0.60 -1.83
C LEU A 94 15.94 1.23 -1.21
N ALA A 95 15.74 2.16 -0.29
CA ALA A 95 16.82 2.83 0.42
C ALA A 95 17.72 1.86 1.22
N ARG A 96 17.15 0.72 1.63
CA ARG A 96 17.86 -0.38 2.30
C ARG A 96 17.44 -1.72 1.73
N GLN A 97 18.42 -2.61 1.55
CA GLN A 97 18.23 -3.94 0.96
C GLN A 97 18.20 -5.02 2.05
N ASN A 98 17.34 -4.86 3.05
CA ASN A 98 17.10 -5.86 4.09
C ASN A 98 15.59 -6.12 4.29
N LEU A 99 15.27 -7.31 4.79
CA LEU A 99 13.88 -7.75 4.96
C LEU A 99 13.15 -6.96 6.04
N ASP A 100 13.86 -6.48 7.07
CA ASP A 100 13.26 -5.66 8.14
C ASP A 100 12.70 -4.36 7.57
N PHE A 101 13.48 -3.67 6.72
CA PHE A 101 13.03 -2.47 6.01
C PHE A 101 11.86 -2.78 5.07
N ALA A 102 11.94 -3.89 4.32
CA ALA A 102 10.90 -4.34 3.41
C ALA A 102 9.57 -4.65 4.16
N LEU A 103 9.65 -5.20 5.38
CA LEU A 103 8.48 -5.40 6.25
C LEU A 103 7.81 -4.08 6.63
N GLY A 104 8.58 -3.03 6.84
CA GLY A 104 8.05 -1.68 7.03
C GLY A 104 7.32 -1.15 5.80
N CYS A 105 7.86 -1.40 4.60
CA CYS A 105 7.16 -1.08 3.36
C CYS A 105 5.83 -1.85 3.26
N MET A 106 5.84 -3.14 3.54
CA MET A 106 4.64 -3.98 3.53
C MET A 106 3.60 -3.54 4.56
N TYR A 107 4.02 -3.05 5.73
CA TYR A 107 3.09 -2.49 6.72
C TYR A 107 2.21 -1.39 6.13
N VAL A 108 2.79 -0.50 5.33
CA VAL A 108 2.04 0.59 4.68
C VAL A 108 1.09 0.04 3.61
N LEU A 109 1.57 -0.88 2.74
CA LEU A 109 0.75 -1.46 1.67
C LEU A 109 -0.40 -2.30 2.21
N GLU A 110 -0.17 -3.09 3.26
CA GLU A 110 -1.21 -3.91 3.90
C GLU A 110 -2.19 -3.05 4.70
N GLY A 111 -1.68 -2.03 5.42
CA GLY A 111 -2.51 -1.08 6.17
C GLY A 111 -3.45 -0.27 5.27
N ALA A 112 -3.00 0.08 4.07
CA ALA A 112 -3.81 0.81 3.09
C ALA A 112 -5.08 0.04 2.68
N THR A 113 -5.08 -1.30 2.73
CA THR A 113 -6.26 -2.12 2.42
C THR A 113 -7.38 -1.96 3.45
N LEU A 114 -7.05 -1.64 4.69
CA LEU A 114 -8.04 -1.35 5.73
C LEU A 114 -8.78 -0.04 5.45
N GLY A 115 -8.03 1.01 5.06
CA GLY A 115 -8.58 2.31 4.63
C GLY A 115 -9.37 2.23 3.33
N GLY A 116 -9.00 1.35 2.43
CA GLY A 116 -9.65 1.13 1.13
C GLY A 116 -11.14 0.85 1.23
N ARG A 117 -11.62 0.25 2.33
CA ARG A 117 -13.05 -0.02 2.56
C ARG A 117 -13.90 1.27 2.67
N VAL A 118 -13.33 2.34 3.19
CA VAL A 118 -14.00 3.65 3.26
C VAL A 118 -14.10 4.23 1.86
N ILE A 119 -13.01 4.16 1.10
CA ILE A 119 -12.93 4.64 -0.29
C ILE A 119 -13.88 3.84 -1.18
N SER A 120 -13.89 2.51 -1.09
CA SER A 120 -14.83 1.66 -1.86
C SER A 120 -16.29 2.05 -1.65
N ARG A 121 -16.70 2.36 -0.43
CA ARG A 121 -18.07 2.82 -0.15
C ARG A 121 -18.40 4.14 -0.81
N HIS A 122 -17.44 5.08 -0.82
CA HIS A 122 -17.61 6.35 -1.53
C HIS A 122 -17.69 6.12 -3.05
N LEU A 123 -16.79 5.30 -3.62
CA LEU A 123 -16.79 4.96 -5.05
C LEU A 123 -18.10 4.34 -5.50
N ALA A 124 -18.72 3.51 -4.66
CA ALA A 124 -20.04 2.94 -4.95
C ALA A 124 -21.13 4.03 -5.16
N THR A 125 -21.05 5.18 -4.48
CA THR A 125 -21.96 6.31 -4.71
C THR A 125 -21.74 6.98 -6.06
N LEU A 126 -20.58 6.79 -6.67
CA LEU A 126 -20.23 7.24 -8.03
C LEU A 126 -20.48 6.16 -9.10
N GLY A 127 -21.07 5.03 -8.72
CA GLY A 127 -21.31 3.90 -9.62
C GLY A 127 -20.05 3.08 -9.94
N ILE A 128 -18.97 3.25 -9.17
CA ILE A 128 -17.70 2.54 -9.35
C ILE A 128 -17.62 1.40 -8.35
N GLY A 129 -17.46 0.17 -8.86
CA GLY A 129 -17.31 -1.05 -8.08
C GLY A 129 -16.14 -1.92 -8.57
N PRO A 130 -15.94 -3.11 -7.98
CA PRO A 130 -14.82 -3.99 -8.31
C PRO A 130 -14.75 -4.39 -9.79
N GLU A 131 -15.91 -4.44 -10.48
CA GLU A 131 -15.99 -4.91 -11.87
C GLU A 131 -15.73 -3.78 -12.90
N ASN A 132 -15.74 -2.53 -12.48
CA ASN A 132 -15.68 -1.38 -13.39
C ASN A 132 -14.70 -0.27 -12.94
N GLY A 133 -13.62 -0.66 -12.25
CA GLY A 133 -12.52 0.25 -11.94
C GLY A 133 -12.30 0.52 -10.45
N GLY A 134 -12.93 -0.21 -9.54
CA GLY A 134 -12.78 -0.08 -8.09
C GLY A 134 -12.20 -1.31 -7.40
N LEU A 135 -11.55 -2.22 -8.15
CA LEU A 135 -11.05 -3.48 -7.63
C LEU A 135 -9.89 -3.28 -6.64
N PHE A 136 -9.00 -2.35 -6.90
CA PHE A 136 -7.88 -2.03 -6.01
C PHE A 136 -8.35 -1.67 -4.60
N PHE A 137 -9.32 -0.76 -4.49
CA PHE A 137 -9.87 -0.38 -3.19
C PHE A 137 -10.78 -1.44 -2.56
N HIS A 138 -11.32 -2.35 -3.35
CA HIS A 138 -11.97 -3.55 -2.83
C HIS A 138 -10.97 -4.49 -2.14
N GLY A 139 -9.72 -4.51 -2.63
CA GLY A 139 -8.59 -5.25 -2.04
C GLY A 139 -8.89 -6.73 -1.89
N TYR A 140 -8.71 -7.25 -0.68
CA TYR A 140 -9.01 -8.66 -0.36
C TYR A 140 -10.49 -8.96 -0.08
N GLY A 141 -11.37 -7.97 -0.21
CA GLY A 141 -12.78 -8.12 0.10
C GLY A 141 -13.03 -8.57 1.53
N ALA A 142 -13.78 -9.67 1.71
CA ALA A 142 -14.09 -10.23 3.03
C ALA A 142 -12.83 -10.71 3.80
N LYS A 143 -11.75 -11.06 3.10
CA LYS A 143 -10.50 -11.56 3.70
C LYS A 143 -9.56 -10.46 4.23
N THR A 144 -9.89 -9.17 4.06
CA THR A 144 -9.01 -8.06 4.45
C THR A 144 -8.54 -8.16 5.91
N GLY A 145 -9.45 -8.46 6.84
CA GLY A 145 -9.09 -8.58 8.27
C GLY A 145 -8.20 -9.80 8.57
N GLU A 146 -8.40 -10.91 7.88
CA GLU A 146 -7.57 -12.11 7.98
C GLU A 146 -6.17 -11.85 7.41
N MET A 147 -6.08 -11.26 6.23
CA MET A 147 -4.80 -10.92 5.57
C MET A 147 -3.98 -9.96 6.42
N TRP A 148 -4.61 -8.96 7.02
CA TRP A 148 -3.93 -8.06 7.95
C TRP A 148 -3.43 -8.78 9.20
N ARG A 149 -4.27 -9.60 9.83
CA ARG A 149 -3.90 -10.35 11.04
C ARG A 149 -2.74 -11.31 10.78
N THR A 150 -2.78 -12.06 9.69
CA THR A 150 -1.68 -12.99 9.34
C THR A 150 -0.39 -12.24 9.08
N PHE A 151 -0.44 -11.08 8.41
CA PHE A 151 0.73 -10.22 8.26
C PHE A 151 1.28 -9.76 9.62
N GLN A 152 0.42 -9.31 10.53
CA GLN A 152 0.84 -8.88 11.87
C GLN A 152 1.53 -10.00 12.65
N LEU A 153 0.98 -11.20 12.61
CA LEU A 153 1.57 -12.36 13.32
C LEU A 153 2.95 -12.71 12.76
N SER A 154 3.08 -12.80 11.46
CA SER A 154 4.36 -13.11 10.78
C SER A 154 5.41 -12.04 11.05
N ALA A 155 5.09 -10.76 10.85
CA ALA A 155 6.01 -9.65 11.07
C ALA A 155 6.46 -9.55 12.53
N THR A 156 5.54 -9.74 13.50
CA THR A 156 5.87 -9.74 14.94
C THR A 156 6.77 -10.92 15.32
N GLY A 157 6.55 -12.09 14.72
CA GLY A 157 7.39 -13.26 14.95
C GLY A 157 8.81 -13.11 14.39
N TYR A 158 8.98 -12.32 13.35
CA TYR A 158 10.27 -12.09 12.70
C TYR A 158 11.03 -10.90 13.30
N CYS A 159 10.41 -9.73 13.45
CA CYS A 159 11.05 -8.53 14.02
C CYS A 159 11.02 -8.57 15.55
N VAL A 160 12.05 -9.12 16.14
CA VAL A 160 12.16 -9.33 17.61
C VAL A 160 13.20 -8.45 18.28
N THR A 161 14.12 -7.82 17.53
CA THR A 161 15.14 -6.93 18.06
C THR A 161 14.80 -5.45 17.83
N GLU A 162 15.37 -4.56 18.66
CA GLU A 162 15.17 -3.11 18.50
C GLU A 162 15.70 -2.62 17.15
N ASP A 163 16.81 -3.18 16.65
CA ASP A 163 17.37 -2.82 15.34
C ASP A 163 16.42 -3.19 14.19
N GLN A 164 15.87 -4.41 14.20
CA GLN A 164 14.88 -4.86 13.23
C GLN A 164 13.63 -3.97 13.24
N ILE A 165 13.13 -3.64 14.44
CA ILE A 165 11.98 -2.74 14.60
C ILE A 165 12.31 -1.33 14.07
N GLY A 166 13.51 -0.84 14.34
CA GLY A 166 13.99 0.45 13.83
C GLY A 166 14.04 0.49 12.29
N GLU A 167 14.55 -0.58 11.67
CA GLU A 167 14.58 -0.73 10.21
C GLU A 167 13.16 -0.79 9.63
N ALA A 168 12.24 -1.54 10.24
CA ALA A 168 10.85 -1.61 9.81
C ALA A 168 10.16 -0.22 9.89
N VAL A 169 10.37 0.53 10.97
CA VAL A 169 9.84 1.91 11.08
C VAL A 169 10.43 2.82 9.99
N SER A 170 11.71 2.68 9.68
CA SER A 170 12.37 3.44 8.60
C SER A 170 11.77 3.10 7.24
N GLY A 171 11.52 1.82 6.96
CA GLY A 171 10.87 1.35 5.74
C GLY A 171 9.45 1.91 5.58
N ALA A 172 8.68 1.90 6.66
CA ALA A 172 7.34 2.46 6.67
C ALA A 172 7.33 3.98 6.38
N LYS A 173 8.24 4.74 7.02
CA LYS A 173 8.38 6.19 6.77
C LYS A 173 8.73 6.48 5.31
N SER A 174 9.76 5.81 4.78
CA SER A 174 10.18 5.96 3.39
C SER A 174 9.04 5.66 2.41
N THR A 175 8.24 4.64 2.69
CA THR A 175 7.09 4.27 1.86
C THR A 175 6.00 5.33 1.86
N PHE A 176 5.66 5.88 3.01
CA PHE A 176 4.71 7.00 3.10
C PHE A 176 5.19 8.24 2.34
N GLU A 177 6.46 8.59 2.47
CA GLU A 177 7.07 9.74 1.79
C GLU A 177 7.00 9.56 0.26
N ARG A 178 7.45 8.42 -0.26
CA ARG A 178 7.36 8.08 -1.70
C ARG A 178 5.92 8.09 -2.20
N PHE A 179 4.97 7.58 -1.41
CA PHE A 179 3.56 7.63 -1.78
C PHE A 179 3.05 9.07 -1.87
N SER A 180 3.36 9.92 -0.89
CA SER A 180 2.99 11.34 -0.90
C SER A 180 3.54 12.05 -2.14
N GLU A 181 4.81 11.84 -2.47
CA GLU A 181 5.45 12.39 -3.67
C GLU A 181 4.72 11.95 -4.94
N SER A 182 4.42 10.66 -5.06
CA SER A 182 3.69 10.11 -6.21
C SER A 182 2.27 10.66 -6.34
N MET A 183 1.60 10.99 -5.24
CA MET A 183 0.26 11.57 -5.27
C MET A 183 0.26 13.06 -5.64
N LEU A 184 1.36 13.77 -5.43
CA LEU A 184 1.52 15.19 -5.76
C LEU A 184 2.06 15.44 -7.18
N ALA A 185 2.69 14.44 -7.80
CA ALA A 185 3.16 14.49 -9.18
C ALA A 185 1.99 14.34 -10.17
#